data_2167c3cf28526a704dfb137ffee9182f
#
_entry.id   2167c3cf28526a704dfb137ffee9182f
#
_cell.length_a   1.000
_cell.length_b   1.000
_cell.length_c   1.000
_cell.angle_alpha   90.00
_cell.angle_beta   90.00
_cell.angle_gamma   90.00
#
_symmetry.space_group_name_H-M   'P 1'
#
loop_
_entity.id
_entity.type
_entity.pdbx_description
1 polymer ?
#
loop_
_entity_poly.entity_id
_entity_poly.type
_entity_poly.pdbx_seq_one_letter_code
_entity_poly.pdbx_strand_id
1 'polypeptide(L)'
;PERFVEIMRETPAVHRYPGSMGARTQSLCQRLLDDWGGDAAAIWTRPVAGQGGETAGPSGAEVLKRLKSLPGFGEQKAKIFLALLGKQRGFDGDGWIEASAPYGEEGSYRSVADIVSPESLTLVREHKRAMKAAKG
;
A
#
# COMPACT_ATOMS: atom_id res chain seq x y z
N PRO A 1 10.58 5.34 -21.25
CA PRO A 1 9.33 5.79 -20.63
C PRO A 1 8.12 5.61 -21.56
N GLU A 2 8.19 6.12 -22.78
CA GLU A 2 7.11 6.07 -23.76
C GLU A 2 6.71 4.64 -24.12
N ARG A 3 7.69 3.75 -24.31
CA ARG A 3 7.47 2.33 -24.61
C ARG A 3 6.65 1.62 -23.52
N PHE A 4 6.88 1.94 -22.27
CA PHE A 4 6.11 1.36 -21.16
C PHE A 4 4.65 1.79 -21.20
N VAL A 5 4.39 3.06 -21.47
CA VAL A 5 3.03 3.60 -21.62
C VAL A 5 2.32 2.96 -22.82
N GLU A 6 3.02 2.75 -23.94
CA GLU A 6 2.48 2.06 -25.13
C GLU A 6 2.03 0.64 -24.76
N ILE A 7 2.88 -0.14 -24.07
CA ILE A 7 2.54 -1.49 -23.62
C ILE A 7 1.30 -1.49 -22.71
N MET A 8 1.19 -0.53 -21.80
CA MET A 8 0.02 -0.41 -20.93
C MET A 8 -1.27 -0.06 -21.67
N ARG A 9 -1.16 0.53 -22.86
CA ARG A 9 -2.32 0.86 -23.73
C ARG A 9 -2.77 -0.28 -24.65
N GLU A 10 -1.93 -1.29 -24.85
CA GLU A 10 -2.29 -2.45 -25.68
C GLU A 10 -3.58 -3.09 -25.19
N THR A 11 -4.42 -3.53 -26.14
CA THR A 11 -5.72 -4.14 -25.81
C THR A 11 -5.55 -5.62 -25.42
N PRO A 12 -6.11 -6.06 -24.27
CA PRO A 12 -6.89 -5.29 -23.30
C PRO A 12 -5.99 -4.41 -22.43
N ALA A 13 -6.34 -3.12 -22.29
CA ALA A 13 -5.53 -2.19 -21.51
C ALA A 13 -5.45 -2.58 -20.03
N VAL A 14 -4.26 -2.44 -19.46
CA VAL A 14 -4.00 -2.79 -18.05
C VAL A 14 -4.80 -1.94 -17.07
N HIS A 15 -5.10 -0.70 -17.45
CA HIS A 15 -5.80 0.24 -16.60
C HIS A 15 -6.72 1.14 -17.43
N ARG A 16 -7.80 1.66 -16.80
CA ARG A 16 -8.74 2.60 -17.43
C ARG A 16 -8.07 3.88 -17.96
N TYR A 17 -6.99 4.33 -17.28
CA TYR A 17 -6.20 5.50 -17.65
C TYR A 17 -4.73 5.10 -17.82
N PRO A 18 -4.38 4.37 -18.89
CA PRO A 18 -3.05 3.75 -19.02
C PRO A 18 -1.91 4.78 -19.12
N GLY A 19 -2.15 5.92 -19.73
CA GLY A 19 -1.13 6.97 -19.87
C GLY A 19 -0.69 7.53 -18.52
N SER A 20 -1.63 7.99 -17.69
CA SER A 20 -1.31 8.55 -16.37
C SER A 20 -0.82 7.48 -15.39
N MET A 21 -1.38 6.27 -15.45
CA MET A 21 -0.93 5.18 -14.59
C MET A 21 0.45 4.68 -14.98
N GLY A 22 0.77 4.64 -16.27
CA GLY A 22 2.11 4.31 -16.75
C GLY A 22 3.16 5.30 -16.24
N ALA A 23 2.89 6.59 -16.35
CA ALA A 23 3.78 7.63 -15.85
C ALA A 23 3.98 7.54 -14.32
N ARG A 24 2.92 7.33 -13.57
CA ARG A 24 3.00 7.13 -12.10
C ARG A 24 3.80 5.90 -11.71
N THR A 25 3.59 4.79 -12.41
CA THR A 25 4.35 3.55 -12.16
C THR A 25 5.84 3.75 -12.41
N GLN A 26 6.21 4.45 -13.48
CA GLN A 26 7.61 4.76 -13.76
C GLN A 26 8.22 5.68 -12.69
N SER A 27 7.48 6.71 -12.26
CA SER A 27 7.92 7.58 -11.17
C SER A 27 8.10 6.81 -9.86
N LEU A 28 7.20 5.88 -9.56
CA LEU A 28 7.32 5.00 -8.40
C LEU A 28 8.57 4.12 -8.49
N CYS A 29 8.81 3.47 -9.62
CA CYS A 29 9.99 2.64 -9.84
C CYS A 29 11.28 3.46 -9.71
N GLN A 30 11.32 4.66 -10.26
CA GLN A 30 12.48 5.55 -10.14
C GLN A 30 12.73 5.93 -8.68
N ARG A 31 11.69 6.25 -7.92
CA ARG A 31 11.80 6.54 -6.50
C ARG A 31 12.34 5.34 -5.70
N LEU A 32 11.88 4.12 -6.03
CA LEU A 32 12.40 2.90 -5.40
C LEU A 32 13.88 2.68 -5.71
N LEU A 33 14.33 2.97 -6.93
CA LEU A 33 15.75 2.90 -7.28
C LEU A 33 16.56 3.94 -6.51
N ASP A 34 16.11 5.18 -6.49
CA ASP A 34 16.87 6.30 -5.93
C ASP A 34 16.96 6.26 -4.40
N ASP A 35 15.85 5.97 -3.72
CA ASP A 35 15.76 6.06 -2.26
C ASP A 35 15.93 4.70 -1.56
N TRP A 36 15.63 3.60 -2.24
CA TRP A 36 15.56 2.26 -1.66
C TRP A 36 16.45 1.22 -2.35
N GLY A 37 17.31 1.67 -3.24
CA GLY A 37 18.25 0.79 -3.96
C GLY A 37 17.55 -0.28 -4.82
N GLY A 38 16.31 -0.04 -5.24
CA GLY A 38 15.51 -1.00 -6.00
C GLY A 38 14.85 -2.09 -5.16
N ASP A 39 15.03 -2.05 -3.83
CA ASP A 39 14.41 -3.02 -2.92
C ASP A 39 13.15 -2.43 -2.27
N ALA A 40 11.99 -2.78 -2.79
CA ALA A 40 10.72 -2.32 -2.24
C ALA A 40 10.50 -2.76 -0.78
N ALA A 41 10.97 -3.94 -0.41
CA ALA A 41 10.84 -4.45 0.96
C ALA A 41 11.60 -3.59 1.98
N ALA A 42 12.64 -2.90 1.56
CA ALA A 42 13.39 -1.99 2.43
C ALA A 42 12.50 -0.88 3.05
N ILE A 43 11.39 -0.55 2.43
CA ILE A 43 10.42 0.42 2.97
C ILE A 43 9.95 0.01 4.36
N TRP A 44 9.69 -1.28 4.57
CA TRP A 44 9.19 -1.79 5.86
C TRP A 44 10.19 -2.65 6.64
N THR A 45 11.40 -2.84 6.13
CA THR A 45 12.45 -3.63 6.81
C THR A 45 13.66 -2.81 7.24
N ARG A 46 13.99 -1.74 6.51
CA ARG A 46 15.19 -0.95 6.80
C ARG A 46 15.03 -0.18 8.10
N PRO A 47 15.95 -0.37 9.09
CA PRO A 47 15.93 0.38 10.34
C PRO A 47 16.01 1.89 10.11
N VAL A 48 15.54 2.66 11.10
CA VAL A 48 15.72 4.12 11.13
C VAL A 48 17.08 4.41 11.75
N ALA A 49 17.90 5.20 11.05
CA ALA A 49 19.21 5.60 11.56
C ALA A 49 19.07 6.34 12.91
N GLY A 50 19.80 5.89 13.92
CA GLY A 50 19.85 6.54 15.23
C GLY A 50 18.71 6.20 16.21
N GLN A 51 17.82 5.28 15.87
CA GLN A 51 16.75 4.84 16.76
C GLN A 51 16.90 3.36 17.15
N GLY A 52 17.04 3.08 18.44
CA GLY A 52 16.76 1.78 19.05
C GLY A 52 17.66 0.59 18.68
N GLY A 53 18.88 0.79 18.23
CA GLY A 53 19.79 -0.28 17.84
C GLY A 53 19.59 -0.78 16.40
N GLU A 54 20.66 -1.31 15.81
CA GLU A 54 20.75 -1.70 14.39
C GLU A 54 19.83 -2.85 13.97
N THR A 55 19.15 -3.49 14.94
CA THR A 55 18.32 -4.68 14.69
C THR A 55 16.82 -4.43 14.75
N ALA A 56 16.39 -3.27 15.21
CA ALA A 56 14.96 -2.94 15.29
C ALA A 56 14.45 -2.42 13.94
N GLY A 57 13.45 -3.07 13.37
CA GLY A 57 12.75 -2.60 12.18
C GLY A 57 11.99 -1.29 12.44
N PRO A 58 11.51 -0.62 11.40
CA PRO A 58 10.75 0.62 11.53
C PRO A 58 9.40 0.39 12.21
N SER A 59 8.91 1.41 12.93
CA SER A 59 7.56 1.40 13.49
C SER A 59 6.49 1.50 12.39
N GLY A 60 5.23 1.21 12.74
CA GLY A 60 4.11 1.40 11.83
C GLY A 60 3.99 2.84 11.33
N ALA A 61 4.18 3.82 12.22
CA ALA A 61 4.15 5.23 11.85
C ALA A 61 5.26 5.61 10.86
N GLU A 62 6.45 5.08 11.05
CA GLU A 62 7.57 5.32 10.12
C GLU A 62 7.30 4.69 8.75
N VAL A 63 6.80 3.45 8.71
CA VAL A 63 6.43 2.80 7.45
C VAL A 63 5.32 3.57 6.74
N LEU A 64 4.30 4.06 7.46
CA LEU A 64 3.26 4.90 6.89
C LEU A 64 3.84 6.16 6.25
N LYS A 65 4.76 6.83 6.94
CA LYS A 65 5.46 8.02 6.42
C LYS A 65 6.21 7.70 5.12
N ARG A 66 6.95 6.60 5.10
CA ARG A 66 7.70 6.15 3.91
C ARG A 66 6.77 5.84 2.74
N LEU A 67 5.66 5.16 2.98
CA LEU A 67 4.66 4.86 1.96
C LEU A 67 4.02 6.14 1.40
N LYS A 68 3.69 7.10 2.26
CA LYS A 68 3.11 8.39 1.84
C LYS A 68 4.07 9.22 0.99
N SER A 69 5.38 9.01 1.10
CA SER A 69 6.37 9.69 0.28
C SER A 69 6.47 9.15 -1.15
N LEU A 70 5.87 8.00 -1.43
CA LEU A 70 5.90 7.39 -2.75
C LEU A 70 4.94 8.08 -3.73
N PRO A 71 5.34 8.25 -5.01
CA PRO A 71 4.46 8.80 -6.04
C PRO A 71 3.16 8.00 -6.17
N GLY A 72 2.02 8.68 -6.12
CA GLY A 72 0.70 8.05 -6.24
C GLY A 72 0.15 7.44 -4.95
N PHE A 73 0.87 7.54 -3.83
CA PHE A 73 0.41 7.07 -2.53
C PHE A 73 -0.12 8.24 -1.69
N GLY A 74 -1.44 8.41 -1.66
CA GLY A 74 -2.11 9.25 -0.67
C GLY A 74 -2.23 8.53 0.67
N GLU A 75 -2.78 9.23 1.67
CA GLU A 75 -2.93 8.70 3.03
C GLU A 75 -3.74 7.40 3.07
N GLN A 76 -4.88 7.35 2.38
CA GLN A 76 -5.74 6.16 2.37
C GLN A 76 -5.02 4.93 1.78
N LYS A 77 -4.38 5.08 0.62
CA LYS A 77 -3.64 3.97 -0.01
C LYS A 77 -2.48 3.51 0.86
N ALA A 78 -1.74 4.43 1.47
CA ALA A 78 -0.64 4.11 2.37
C ALA A 78 -1.12 3.33 3.60
N LYS A 79 -2.23 3.74 4.21
CA LYS A 79 -2.85 3.04 5.34
C LYS A 79 -3.33 1.63 4.97
N ILE A 80 -3.97 1.48 3.82
CA ILE A 80 -4.42 0.17 3.33
C ILE A 80 -3.22 -0.75 3.08
N PHE A 81 -2.15 -0.23 2.49
CA PHE A 81 -0.93 -1.00 2.24
C PHE A 81 -0.26 -1.43 3.55
N LEU A 82 -0.17 -0.53 4.52
CA LEU A 82 0.36 -0.86 5.86
C LEU A 82 -0.48 -1.94 6.55
N ALA A 83 -1.80 -1.83 6.48
CA ALA A 83 -2.70 -2.87 7.01
C ALA A 83 -2.49 -4.22 6.32
N LEU A 84 -2.27 -4.23 5.01
CA LEU A 84 -1.97 -5.44 4.25
C LEU A 84 -0.66 -6.07 4.71
N LEU A 85 0.38 -5.27 4.92
CA LEU A 85 1.67 -5.75 5.44
C LEU A 85 1.49 -6.44 6.80
N GLY A 86 0.75 -5.83 7.72
CA GLY A 86 0.50 -6.39 9.05
C GLY A 86 -0.36 -7.65 9.02
N LYS A 87 -1.46 -7.62 8.27
CA LYS A 87 -2.42 -8.72 8.24
C LYS A 87 -1.97 -9.92 7.39
N GLN A 88 -1.24 -9.69 6.30
CA GLN A 88 -0.95 -10.73 5.31
C GLN A 88 0.53 -11.02 5.12
N ARG A 89 1.43 -10.15 5.58
CA ARG A 89 2.88 -10.28 5.34
C ARG A 89 3.71 -10.36 6.62
N GLY A 90 3.07 -10.42 7.77
CA GLY A 90 3.75 -10.59 9.06
C GLY A 90 4.53 -9.36 9.54
N PHE A 91 4.23 -8.17 9.03
CA PHE A 91 4.81 -6.95 9.58
C PHE A 91 4.27 -6.70 10.99
N ASP A 92 5.16 -6.55 11.96
CA ASP A 92 4.85 -6.42 13.38
C ASP A 92 5.45 -5.15 14.02
N GLY A 93 5.84 -4.18 13.21
CA GLY A 93 6.38 -2.91 13.72
C GLY A 93 5.42 -2.21 14.67
N ASP A 94 5.95 -1.63 15.74
CA ASP A 94 5.16 -0.98 16.80
C ASP A 94 4.12 -0.01 16.24
N GLY A 95 2.88 -0.11 16.73
CA GLY A 95 1.81 0.81 16.40
C GLY A 95 1.26 0.71 14.99
N TRP A 96 1.51 -0.38 14.26
CA TRP A 96 1.05 -0.50 12.87
C TRP A 96 -0.49 -0.52 12.74
N ILE A 97 -1.19 -1.08 13.73
CA ILE A 97 -2.66 -1.12 13.74
C ILE A 97 -3.21 0.30 13.84
N GLU A 98 -2.72 1.08 14.77
CA GLU A 98 -3.11 2.47 14.99
C GLU A 98 -2.74 3.36 13.80
N ALA A 99 -1.54 3.19 13.26
CA ALA A 99 -1.09 3.95 12.10
C ALA A 99 -1.90 3.67 10.83
N SER A 100 -2.38 2.44 10.67
CA SER A 100 -3.21 2.04 9.52
C SER A 100 -4.72 2.17 9.76
N ALA A 101 -5.14 2.66 10.91
CA ALA A 101 -6.56 2.76 11.24
C ALA A 101 -7.36 3.56 10.19
N PRO A 102 -8.56 3.12 9.84
CA PRO A 102 -9.31 1.99 10.41
C PRO A 102 -9.04 0.64 9.74
N TYR A 103 -8.10 0.54 8.80
CA TYR A 103 -7.88 -0.65 7.96
C TYR A 103 -7.12 -1.77 8.68
N GLY A 104 -6.32 -1.43 9.69
CA GLY A 104 -5.57 -2.39 10.49
C GLY A 104 -6.38 -3.17 11.51
N GLU A 105 -7.60 -2.74 11.82
CA GLU A 105 -8.48 -3.39 12.78
C GLU A 105 -8.86 -4.81 12.32
N GLU A 106 -8.75 -5.77 13.23
CA GLU A 106 -9.12 -7.15 12.94
C GLU A 106 -10.61 -7.27 12.62
N GLY A 107 -10.94 -8.07 11.60
CA GLY A 107 -12.33 -8.29 11.19
C GLY A 107 -13.06 -7.08 10.64
N SER A 108 -12.33 -6.04 10.22
CA SER A 108 -12.95 -4.81 9.71
C SER A 108 -13.54 -4.95 8.31
N TYR A 109 -13.01 -5.83 7.49
CA TYR A 109 -13.39 -6.07 6.08
C TYR A 109 -13.54 -4.79 5.25
N ARG A 110 -12.66 -3.81 5.47
CA ARG A 110 -12.73 -2.48 4.84
C ARG A 110 -11.99 -2.38 3.52
N SER A 111 -11.00 -3.24 3.29
CA SER A 111 -10.08 -3.09 2.16
C SER A 111 -9.51 -4.43 1.70
N VAL A 112 -8.64 -4.37 0.68
CA VAL A 112 -7.87 -5.50 0.19
C VAL A 112 -7.02 -6.17 1.27
N ALA A 113 -6.66 -5.45 2.33
CA ALA A 113 -5.93 -6.01 3.47
C ALA A 113 -6.66 -7.19 4.14
N ASP A 114 -7.99 -7.24 4.02
CA ASP A 114 -8.83 -8.31 4.58
C ASP A 114 -9.25 -9.37 3.56
N ILE A 115 -8.81 -9.27 2.30
CA ILE A 115 -9.18 -10.21 1.25
C ILE A 115 -8.16 -11.35 1.18
N VAL A 116 -8.52 -12.50 1.75
CA VAL A 116 -7.71 -13.72 1.78
C VAL A 116 -8.45 -14.96 1.26
N SER A 117 -9.73 -14.81 0.92
CA SER A 117 -10.61 -15.90 0.45
C SER A 117 -11.78 -15.34 -0.34
N PRO A 118 -12.54 -16.17 -1.09
CA PRO A 118 -13.80 -15.74 -1.72
C PRO A 118 -14.81 -15.16 -0.74
N GLU A 119 -14.88 -15.72 0.47
CA GLU A 119 -15.79 -15.28 1.54
C GLU A 119 -15.40 -13.88 2.03
N SER A 120 -14.13 -13.64 2.31
CA SER A 120 -13.63 -12.32 2.74
C SER A 120 -13.78 -11.27 1.64
N LEU A 121 -13.62 -11.65 0.38
CA LEU A 121 -13.90 -10.76 -0.74
C LEU A 121 -15.37 -10.30 -0.75
N THR A 122 -16.30 -11.22 -0.51
CA THR A 122 -17.72 -10.90 -0.42
C THR A 122 -17.99 -9.92 0.71
N LEU A 123 -17.43 -10.17 1.90
CA LEU A 123 -17.59 -9.29 3.06
C LEU A 123 -17.05 -7.86 2.79
N VAL A 124 -15.89 -7.75 2.15
CA VAL A 124 -15.32 -6.44 1.77
C VAL A 124 -16.22 -5.73 0.74
N ARG A 125 -16.76 -6.44 -0.22
CA ARG A 125 -17.68 -5.87 -1.22
C ARG A 125 -18.97 -5.37 -0.58
N GLU A 126 -19.54 -6.12 0.35
CA GLU A 126 -20.74 -5.73 1.10
C GLU A 126 -20.48 -4.49 1.94
N HIS A 127 -19.37 -4.46 2.68
CA HIS A 127 -18.96 -3.28 3.44
C HIS A 127 -18.85 -2.03 2.55
N LYS A 128 -18.19 -2.14 1.40
CA LYS A 128 -18.05 -1.02 0.46
C LYS A 128 -19.40 -0.53 -0.10
N ARG A 129 -20.31 -1.45 -0.39
CA ARG A 129 -21.68 -1.10 -0.81
C ARG A 129 -22.44 -0.35 0.27
N ALA A 130 -22.38 -0.84 1.51
CA ALA A 130 -23.01 -0.19 2.65
C ALA A 130 -22.46 1.23 2.90
N MET A 131 -21.14 1.38 2.83
CA MET A 131 -20.49 2.70 2.98
C MET A 131 -20.85 3.67 1.86
N LYS A 132 -21.00 3.17 0.63
CA LYS A 132 -21.44 3.98 -0.51
C LYS A 132 -22.90 4.42 -0.36
N ALA A 133 -23.77 3.52 0.07
CA ALA A 133 -25.17 3.81 0.33
C ALA A 133 -25.35 4.86 1.46
N ALA A 134 -24.53 4.77 2.51
CA ALA A 134 -24.56 5.74 3.62
C ALA A 134 -24.11 7.14 3.22
N LYS A 135 -23.30 7.28 2.16
CA LYS A 135 -22.83 8.56 1.62
C LYS A 135 -23.77 9.18 0.57
N GLY A 136 -24.60 8.36 -0.02
CA GLY A 136 -25.60 8.78 -1.00
C GLY A 136 -26.86 9.20 -0.28
#